data_b6857ab4cb251d34e3f415bccfb3d2b1
#
_entry.id   b6857ab4cb251d34e3f415bccfb3d2b1
#
_cell.length_a   1.000
_cell.length_b   1.000
_cell.length_c   1.000
_cell.angle_alpha   90.00
_cell.angle_beta   90.00
_cell.angle_gamma   90.00
#
_symmetry.space_group_name_H-M   'P 1'
#
loop_
_entity.id
_entity.type
_entity.pdbx_description
1 polymer ?
#
loop_
_entity_poly.entity_id
_entity_poly.type
_entity_poly.pdbx_seq_one_letter_code
_entity_poly.pdbx_strand_id
1 'polypeptide(L)'
;MGLDARFLHTNTAVHGDLGIVGKQDLVLLLSKGGNTVETVLLAQYLRERGTLTWLLTFTEYCKCAEVVDESLILHLDNEGDEWDIMPNNSTSVYLILLQGLAVEIGRRMGITLDDFRINHPGGGIGAKLRGETIWK
;
A
#
# COMPACT_ATOMS: atom_id res chain seq x y z
N MET A 1 -11.18 -7.16 5.72
CA MET A 1 -12.09 -6.03 6.02
C MET A 1 -13.03 -5.70 4.87
N GLY A 2 -12.90 -6.33 3.70
CA GLY A 2 -13.81 -6.09 2.55
C GLY A 2 -13.50 -4.82 1.73
N LEU A 3 -12.35 -4.20 1.93
CA LEU A 3 -11.86 -3.15 1.05
C LEU A 3 -11.40 -3.76 -0.27
N ASP A 4 -11.78 -3.17 -1.40
CA ASP A 4 -11.23 -3.53 -2.71
C ASP A 4 -9.83 -2.90 -2.86
N ALA A 5 -8.85 -3.56 -2.26
CA ALA A 5 -7.45 -3.16 -2.33
C ALA A 5 -6.64 -4.27 -2.98
N ARG A 6 -5.82 -3.90 -3.96
CA ARG A 6 -5.05 -4.83 -4.80
C ARG A 6 -3.59 -4.44 -4.83
N PHE A 7 -2.73 -5.44 -4.85
CA PHE A 7 -1.32 -5.23 -5.12
C PHE A 7 -1.07 -5.18 -6.63
N LEU A 8 -0.29 -4.19 -7.05
CA LEU A 8 0.15 -4.03 -8.42
C LEU A 8 1.67 -3.92 -8.45
N HIS A 9 2.33 -4.85 -9.12
CA HIS A 9 3.77 -4.82 -9.29
C HIS A 9 4.14 -3.93 -10.49
N THR A 10 5.12 -3.04 -10.34
CA THR A 10 5.49 -2.06 -11.35
C THR A 10 5.82 -2.69 -12.72
N ASN A 11 6.57 -3.80 -12.72
CA ASN A 11 6.96 -4.46 -13.97
C ASN A 11 5.79 -5.14 -14.68
N THR A 12 4.88 -5.79 -13.96
CA THR A 12 3.73 -6.46 -14.58
C THR A 12 2.63 -5.47 -14.96
N ALA A 13 2.54 -4.34 -14.24
CA ALA A 13 1.59 -3.28 -14.54
C ALA A 13 1.64 -2.85 -16.00
N VAL A 14 2.83 -2.53 -16.49
CA VAL A 14 3.04 -2.03 -17.87
C VAL A 14 2.86 -3.11 -18.94
N HIS A 15 2.70 -4.36 -18.56
CA HIS A 15 2.48 -5.50 -19.46
C HIS A 15 1.05 -6.05 -19.41
N GLY A 16 0.09 -5.27 -18.94
CA GLY A 16 -1.33 -5.59 -19.00
C GLY A 16 -2.10 -5.46 -17.69
N ASP A 17 -1.42 -5.60 -16.53
CA ASP A 17 -2.09 -5.55 -15.22
C ASP A 17 -2.68 -4.16 -14.90
N LEU A 18 -2.24 -3.09 -15.60
CA LEU A 18 -2.90 -1.79 -15.57
C LEU A 18 -4.39 -1.84 -15.93
N GLY A 19 -4.84 -2.92 -16.57
CA GLY A 19 -6.26 -3.14 -16.85
C GLY A 19 -7.16 -3.24 -15.62
N ILE A 20 -6.60 -3.55 -14.45
CA ILE A 20 -7.36 -3.61 -13.19
C ILE A 20 -7.58 -2.23 -12.55
N VAL A 21 -6.87 -1.20 -13.03
CA VAL A 21 -6.92 0.15 -12.46
C VAL A 21 -7.91 1.02 -13.20
N GLY A 22 -8.91 1.53 -12.48
CA GLY A 22 -9.92 2.46 -12.98
C GLY A 22 -9.59 3.93 -12.67
N LYS A 23 -10.35 4.84 -13.30
CA LYS A 23 -10.20 6.29 -13.06
C LYS A 23 -10.64 6.74 -11.65
N GLN A 24 -11.42 5.92 -10.98
CA GLN A 24 -11.91 6.22 -9.62
C GLN A 24 -11.02 5.63 -8.53
N ASP A 25 -9.97 4.92 -8.92
CA ASP A 25 -9.05 4.30 -7.98
C ASP A 25 -7.99 5.31 -7.51
N LEU A 26 -7.47 5.07 -6.33
CA LEU A 26 -6.25 5.68 -5.82
C LEU A 26 -5.13 4.66 -5.90
N VAL A 27 -4.04 5.00 -6.57
CA VAL A 27 -2.83 4.18 -6.59
C VAL A 27 -1.78 4.74 -5.63
N LEU A 28 -1.43 3.96 -4.61
CA LEU A 28 -0.33 4.28 -3.70
C LEU A 28 0.96 3.70 -4.25
N LEU A 29 1.90 4.57 -4.63
CA LEU A 29 3.23 4.20 -5.07
C LEU A 29 4.19 4.23 -3.89
N LEU A 30 4.96 3.17 -3.68
CA LEU A 30 5.94 3.07 -2.62
C LEU A 30 7.33 3.02 -3.24
N SER A 31 8.14 4.04 -2.98
CA SER A 31 9.53 4.09 -3.46
C SER A 31 10.37 4.95 -2.53
N LYS A 32 11.34 4.34 -1.82
CA LYS A 32 12.19 5.03 -0.84
C LYS A 32 12.84 6.28 -1.44
N GLY A 33 13.57 6.12 -2.53
CA GLY A 33 14.26 7.21 -3.22
C GLY A 33 13.45 7.89 -4.33
N GLY A 34 12.27 7.37 -4.69
CA GLY A 34 11.38 7.94 -5.71
C GLY A 34 11.95 8.04 -7.13
N ASN A 35 13.08 7.37 -7.41
CA ASN A 35 13.77 7.45 -8.70
C ASN A 35 13.85 6.11 -9.45
N THR A 36 13.21 5.06 -8.95
CA THR A 36 13.14 3.76 -9.62
C THR A 36 12.42 3.91 -10.95
N VAL A 37 13.10 3.56 -12.04
CA VAL A 37 12.64 3.82 -13.42
C VAL A 37 11.26 3.23 -13.66
N GLU A 38 11.02 2.02 -13.22
CA GLU A 38 9.75 1.30 -13.39
C GLU A 38 8.61 1.99 -12.62
N THR A 39 8.90 2.54 -11.44
CA THR A 39 7.91 3.26 -10.64
C THR A 39 7.56 4.60 -11.28
N VAL A 40 8.56 5.33 -11.79
CA VAL A 40 8.35 6.60 -12.50
C VAL A 40 7.54 6.37 -13.77
N LEU A 41 7.88 5.34 -14.54
CA LEU A 41 7.16 4.98 -15.76
C LEU A 41 5.68 4.62 -15.46
N LEU A 42 5.47 3.81 -14.42
CA LEU A 42 4.10 3.48 -13.97
C LEU A 42 3.33 4.75 -13.58
N ALA A 43 3.94 5.67 -12.82
CA ALA A 43 3.31 6.93 -12.44
C ALA A 43 2.90 7.76 -13.68
N GLN A 44 3.74 7.82 -14.72
CA GLN A 44 3.43 8.50 -15.98
C GLN A 44 2.20 7.89 -16.67
N TYR A 45 2.14 6.57 -16.81
CA TYR A 45 0.97 5.90 -17.40
C TYR A 45 -0.31 6.10 -16.59
N LEU A 46 -0.23 6.09 -15.26
CA LEU A 46 -1.37 6.36 -14.40
C LEU A 46 -1.89 7.80 -14.56
N ARG A 47 -0.97 8.76 -14.63
CA ARG A 47 -1.29 10.17 -14.90
C ARG A 47 -1.98 10.35 -16.26
N GLU A 48 -1.47 9.72 -17.33
CA GLU A 48 -2.09 9.76 -18.66
C GLU A 48 -3.51 9.17 -18.65
N ARG A 49 -3.77 8.19 -17.79
CA ARG A 49 -5.10 7.58 -17.61
C ARG A 49 -6.04 8.43 -16.75
N GLY A 50 -5.54 9.46 -16.10
CA GLY A 50 -6.28 10.28 -15.15
C GLY A 50 -6.65 9.56 -13.86
N THR A 51 -5.82 8.60 -13.43
CA THR A 51 -5.96 7.88 -12.17
C THR A 51 -5.23 8.66 -11.07
N LEU A 52 -5.88 8.86 -9.93
CA LEU A 52 -5.28 9.55 -8.78
C LEU A 52 -4.10 8.76 -8.22
N THR A 53 -2.98 9.44 -8.01
CA THR A 53 -1.73 8.81 -7.58
C THR A 53 -1.13 9.51 -6.37
N TRP A 54 -0.74 8.73 -5.36
CA TRP A 54 0.00 9.20 -4.21
C TRP A 54 1.33 8.44 -4.09
N LEU A 55 2.40 9.17 -3.81
CA LEU A 55 3.72 8.60 -3.56
C LEU A 55 4.02 8.61 -2.07
N LEU A 56 4.42 7.48 -1.53
CA LEU A 56 5.03 7.36 -0.21
C LEU A 56 6.54 7.19 -0.41
N THR A 57 7.30 8.16 0.07
CA THR A 57 8.75 8.22 -0.16
C THR A 57 9.49 8.77 1.06
N PHE A 58 10.80 8.58 1.12
CA PHE A 58 11.68 9.19 2.12
C PHE A 58 12.54 10.31 1.52
N THR A 59 12.24 10.71 0.27
CA THR A 59 13.01 11.71 -0.47
C THR A 59 12.06 12.81 -0.96
N GLU A 60 12.32 14.04 -0.56
CA GLU A 60 11.47 15.18 -0.91
C GLU A 60 11.51 15.50 -2.40
N TYR A 61 12.70 15.48 -2.99
CA TYR A 61 12.90 15.81 -4.40
C TYR A 61 13.28 14.58 -5.19
N CYS A 62 12.34 14.04 -5.97
CA CYS A 62 12.56 12.85 -6.79
C CYS A 62 11.68 12.86 -8.04
N LYS A 63 12.10 12.09 -9.05
CA LYS A 63 11.40 12.05 -10.35
C LYS A 63 9.94 11.59 -10.24
N CYS A 64 9.63 10.70 -9.33
CA CYS A 64 8.27 10.22 -9.15
C CYS A 64 7.38 11.32 -8.56
N ALA A 65 7.90 12.16 -7.64
CA ALA A 65 7.16 13.28 -7.06
C ALA A 65 6.77 14.35 -8.09
N GLU A 66 7.53 14.50 -9.18
CA GLU A 66 7.20 15.41 -10.28
C GLU A 66 6.01 14.94 -11.14
N VAL A 67 5.64 13.67 -11.01
CA VAL A 67 4.65 13.02 -11.86
C VAL A 67 3.34 12.75 -11.14
N VAL A 68 3.39 12.37 -9.86
CA VAL A 68 2.21 12.01 -9.05
C VAL A 68 1.39 13.24 -8.63
N ASP A 69 0.16 13.02 -8.21
CA ASP A 69 -0.72 14.08 -7.72
C ASP A 69 -0.34 14.57 -6.33
N GLU A 70 0.07 13.65 -5.44
CA GLU A 70 0.44 13.95 -4.06
C GLU A 70 1.64 13.11 -3.61
N SER A 71 2.44 13.65 -2.70
CA SER A 71 3.56 12.94 -2.07
C SER A 71 3.48 13.04 -0.56
N LEU A 72 3.57 11.91 0.12
CA LEU A 72 3.77 11.82 1.56
C LEU A 72 5.24 11.52 1.83
N ILE A 73 5.94 12.49 2.40
CA ILE A 73 7.35 12.35 2.74
C ILE A 73 7.46 11.74 4.13
N LEU A 74 8.06 10.58 4.21
CA LEU A 74 8.35 9.87 5.45
C LEU A 74 9.77 10.20 5.91
N HIS A 75 10.01 10.11 7.21
CA HIS A 75 11.32 10.34 7.77
C HIS A 75 11.97 9.04 8.22
N LEU A 76 13.26 8.90 7.93
CA LEU A 76 14.07 7.76 8.32
C LEU A 76 15.52 8.21 8.50
N ASP A 77 16.09 7.93 9.67
CA ASP A 77 17.48 8.29 9.96
C ASP A 77 18.47 7.35 9.27
N ASN A 78 18.17 6.06 9.28
CA ASN A 78 19.01 5.01 8.67
C ASN A 78 18.21 3.72 8.47
N GLU A 79 18.76 2.78 7.69
CA GLU A 79 18.14 1.45 7.46
C GLU A 79 18.44 0.44 8.57
N GLY A 80 19.36 0.75 9.47
CA GLY A 80 19.67 -0.11 10.62
C GLY A 80 20.65 -1.25 10.32
N ASP A 81 21.22 -1.31 9.12
CA ASP A 81 22.33 -2.19 8.78
C ASP A 81 23.66 -1.44 8.77
N GLU A 82 24.79 -2.19 8.72
CA GLU A 82 26.13 -1.64 8.79
C GLU A 82 26.45 -0.65 7.64
N TRP A 83 25.79 -0.82 6.50
CA TRP A 83 26.05 -0.02 5.30
C TRP A 83 24.96 0.99 4.96
N ASP A 84 23.88 1.01 5.74
CA ASP A 84 22.68 1.83 5.49
C ASP A 84 22.07 1.59 4.08
N ILE A 85 22.10 0.35 3.61
CA ILE A 85 21.70 -0.02 2.24
C ILE A 85 20.48 -0.92 2.21
N MET A 86 20.41 -1.92 3.09
CA MET A 86 19.33 -2.91 3.06
C MET A 86 18.01 -2.28 3.52
N PRO A 87 16.90 -2.50 2.78
CA PRO A 87 15.62 -1.88 3.09
C PRO A 87 14.93 -2.54 4.32
N ASN A 88 15.48 -2.36 5.50
CA ASN A 88 14.96 -2.91 6.75
C ASN A 88 13.98 -1.94 7.43
N ASN A 89 14.50 -0.78 7.87
CA ASN A 89 13.70 0.20 8.59
C ASN A 89 12.67 0.86 7.67
N SER A 90 13.01 1.18 6.44
CA SER A 90 12.06 1.73 5.46
C SER A 90 10.90 0.78 5.19
N THR A 91 11.16 -0.51 5.04
CA THR A 91 10.12 -1.54 4.87
C THR A 91 9.21 -1.61 6.09
N SER A 92 9.79 -1.56 7.30
CA SER A 92 9.03 -1.57 8.56
C SER A 92 8.14 -0.33 8.71
N VAL A 93 8.65 0.84 8.36
CA VAL A 93 7.88 2.10 8.37
C VAL A 93 6.71 2.03 7.40
N TYR A 94 6.92 1.56 6.16
CA TYR A 94 5.83 1.35 5.20
C TYR A 94 4.77 0.38 5.75
N LEU A 95 5.20 -0.74 6.33
CA LEU A 95 4.28 -1.73 6.89
C LEU A 95 3.40 -1.13 8.00
N ILE A 96 4.01 -0.42 8.95
CA ILE A 96 3.30 0.21 10.08
C ILE A 96 2.32 1.27 9.55
N LEU A 97 2.77 2.13 8.64
CA LEU A 97 1.93 3.18 8.06
C LEU A 97 0.73 2.60 7.33
N LEU A 98 0.95 1.60 6.46
CA LEU A 98 -0.13 0.99 5.67
C LEU A 98 -1.11 0.20 6.55
N GLN A 99 -0.63 -0.45 7.60
CA GLN A 99 -1.51 -1.09 8.59
C GLN A 99 -2.37 -0.06 9.33
N GLY A 100 -1.76 1.03 9.79
CA GLY A 100 -2.49 2.13 10.42
C GLY A 100 -3.54 2.75 9.49
N LEU A 101 -3.18 2.98 8.24
CA LEU A 101 -4.08 3.48 7.21
C LEU A 101 -5.26 2.53 6.97
N ALA A 102 -4.99 1.23 6.84
CA ALA A 102 -6.03 0.22 6.64
C ALA A 102 -7.02 0.17 7.81
N VAL A 103 -6.53 0.26 9.06
CA VAL A 103 -7.37 0.31 10.26
C VAL A 103 -8.23 1.58 10.26
N GLU A 104 -7.64 2.75 9.99
CA GLU A 104 -8.36 4.02 10.01
C GLU A 104 -9.40 4.12 8.88
N ILE A 105 -9.08 3.63 7.68
CA ILE A 105 -10.06 3.54 6.58
C ILE A 105 -11.24 2.64 6.99
N GLY A 106 -10.96 1.45 7.55
CA GLY A 106 -11.99 0.55 8.01
C GLY A 106 -12.89 1.20 9.06
N ARG A 107 -12.30 1.94 10.01
CA ARG A 107 -13.05 2.68 11.04
C ARG A 107 -13.95 3.76 10.42
N ARG A 108 -13.43 4.55 9.48
CA ARG A 108 -14.20 5.62 8.81
C ARG A 108 -15.32 5.08 7.92
N MET A 109 -15.10 3.93 7.31
CA MET A 109 -16.12 3.24 6.51
C MET A 109 -17.18 2.53 7.37
N GLY A 110 -17.04 2.54 8.69
CA GLY A 110 -17.97 1.87 9.60
C GLY A 110 -17.96 0.35 9.49
N ILE A 111 -16.81 -0.24 9.09
CA ILE A 111 -16.69 -1.70 9.00
C ILE A 111 -16.86 -2.31 10.39
N THR A 112 -17.80 -3.23 10.51
CA THR A 112 -18.18 -3.88 11.75
C THR A 112 -17.45 -5.21 11.96
N LEU A 113 -17.54 -5.77 13.16
CA LEU A 113 -17.06 -7.11 13.44
C LEU A 113 -17.81 -8.18 12.62
N ASP A 114 -19.08 -7.94 12.31
CA ASP A 114 -19.86 -8.85 11.47
C ASP A 114 -19.37 -8.83 10.02
N ASP A 115 -19.04 -7.68 9.46
CA ASP A 115 -18.41 -7.58 8.15
C ASP A 115 -17.08 -8.32 8.12
N PHE A 116 -16.27 -8.16 9.17
CA PHE A 116 -15.01 -8.88 9.30
C PHE A 116 -15.22 -10.40 9.38
N ARG A 117 -16.23 -10.85 10.13
CA ARG A 117 -16.58 -12.27 10.27
C ARG A 117 -16.97 -12.91 8.94
N ILE A 118 -17.75 -12.20 8.12
CA ILE A 118 -18.15 -12.66 6.78
C ILE A 118 -16.94 -12.82 5.87
N ASN A 119 -16.00 -11.88 5.92
CA ASN A 119 -14.81 -11.86 5.08
C ASN A 119 -13.68 -12.78 5.60
N HIS A 120 -13.78 -13.26 6.84
CA HIS A 120 -12.76 -14.14 7.45
C HIS A 120 -13.38 -15.37 8.12
N PRO A 121 -13.99 -16.28 7.33
CA PRO A 121 -14.74 -17.41 7.88
C PRO A 121 -13.85 -18.56 8.40
N GLY A 122 -12.59 -18.63 7.96
CA GLY A 122 -11.69 -19.76 8.22
C GLY A 122 -10.68 -19.55 9.34
N GLY A 123 -9.92 -20.61 9.65
CA GLY A 123 -8.81 -20.59 10.60
C GLY A 123 -9.21 -20.26 12.04
N GLY A 124 -8.20 -20.00 12.87
CA GLY A 124 -8.39 -19.70 14.30
C GLY A 124 -9.20 -18.43 14.57
N ILE A 125 -9.06 -17.40 13.74
CA ILE A 125 -9.83 -16.17 13.87
C ILE A 125 -11.31 -16.44 13.56
N GLY A 126 -11.61 -17.16 12.48
CA GLY A 126 -12.99 -17.51 12.12
C GLY A 126 -13.68 -18.31 13.22
N ALA A 127 -13.00 -19.32 13.77
CA ALA A 127 -13.52 -20.09 14.88
C ALA A 127 -13.76 -19.24 16.13
N LYS A 128 -12.82 -18.38 16.50
CA LYS A 128 -12.99 -17.43 17.61
C LYS A 128 -14.20 -16.53 17.42
N LEU A 129 -14.42 -16.04 16.20
CA LEU A 129 -15.55 -15.17 15.87
C LEU A 129 -16.90 -15.90 15.91
N ARG A 130 -16.90 -17.23 15.76
CA ARG A 130 -18.09 -18.08 15.96
C ARG A 130 -18.27 -18.54 17.40
N GLY A 131 -17.38 -18.16 18.32
CA GLY A 131 -17.42 -18.60 19.72
C GLY A 131 -16.92 -20.03 19.93
N GLU A 132 -16.19 -20.60 18.98
CA GLU A 132 -15.62 -21.94 19.06
C GLU A 132 -14.29 -21.92 19.85
N THR A 133 -14.09 -22.92 20.70
CA THR A 133 -12.81 -23.09 21.41
C THR A 133 -11.82 -23.83 20.48
N ILE A 134 -10.74 -23.15 20.07
CA ILE A 134 -9.80 -23.67 19.06
C ILE A 134 -8.72 -24.56 19.69
N TRP A 135 -8.45 -24.37 20.98
CA TRP A 135 -7.40 -25.11 21.72
C TRP A 135 -7.96 -25.63 23.03
N LYS A 136 -7.86 -26.91 23.25
CA LYS A 136 -7.86 -27.57 24.56
C LYS A 136 -6.43 -27.89 24.96
#